data_862f1b5e1c51e16a04a52b5864fe3088
#
_entry.id   862f1b5e1c51e16a04a52b5864fe3088
#
_cell.length_a   1.000
_cell.length_b   1.000
_cell.length_c   1.000
_cell.angle_alpha   90.00
_cell.angle_beta   90.00
_cell.angle_gamma   90.00
#
_symmetry.space_group_name_H-M   'P 1'
#
loop_
_entity.id
_entity.type
_entity.pdbx_description
1 polymer ?
#
loop_
_entity_poly.entity_id
_entity_poly.type
_entity_poly.pdbx_seq_one_letter_code
_entity_poly.pdbx_strand_id
1 'polypeptide(L)'
;MLSVSDALILASGTVALEACLYQTPMLIAYRGPWLFYFIYLIVRCIKRVSLPNIIANKSIVPEIIQGDVCVQKISYKIEELLFDKNYRAKNIAELGEVKSLLSDKVSSKEAANVIVEALYN
;
A
#
# COMPACT_ATOMS: atom_id res chain seq x y z
N MET A 1 -11.66 -9.72 8.48
CA MET A 1 -10.89 -10.49 7.49
C MET A 1 -9.44 -10.02 7.38
N LEU A 2 -9.16 -8.74 7.15
CA LEU A 2 -7.79 -8.23 7.04
C LEU A 2 -6.94 -8.45 8.30
N SER A 3 -7.53 -8.33 9.47
CA SER A 3 -6.84 -8.45 10.77
C SER A 3 -6.48 -9.89 11.17
N VAL A 4 -7.07 -10.90 10.55
CA VAL A 4 -6.82 -12.32 10.85
C VAL A 4 -5.99 -13.03 9.79
N SER A 5 -5.58 -12.32 8.75
CA SER A 5 -4.76 -12.86 7.68
C SER A 5 -3.28 -12.79 8.05
N ASP A 6 -2.52 -13.82 7.73
CA ASP A 6 -1.07 -13.85 7.93
C ASP A 6 -0.31 -13.02 6.89
N ALA A 7 -0.82 -12.98 5.67
CA ALA A 7 -0.36 -12.11 4.59
C ALA A 7 -1.48 -11.90 3.57
N LEU A 8 -1.39 -10.83 2.81
CA LEU A 8 -2.39 -10.43 1.81
C LEU A 8 -1.76 -10.26 0.44
N ILE A 9 -2.49 -10.62 -0.60
CA ILE A 9 -2.21 -10.24 -1.99
C ILE A 9 -3.32 -9.29 -2.43
N LEU A 10 -2.96 -8.06 -2.76
CA LEU A 10 -3.90 -6.99 -3.09
C LEU A 10 -3.61 -6.43 -4.48
N ALA A 11 -4.65 -6.03 -5.17
CA ALA A 11 -4.53 -5.43 -6.50
C ALA A 11 -4.23 -3.92 -6.49
N SER A 12 -4.12 -3.29 -5.33
CA SER A 12 -3.98 -1.84 -5.14
C SER A 12 -5.25 -1.16 -4.60
N GLY A 13 -5.13 0.08 -4.19
CA GLY A 13 -6.23 0.94 -3.77
C GLY A 13 -6.38 1.09 -2.27
N THR A 14 -7.59 1.48 -1.84
CA THR A 14 -7.93 1.79 -0.45
C THR A 14 -7.79 0.61 0.49
N VAL A 15 -7.97 -0.62 0.00
CA VAL A 15 -7.80 -1.86 0.79
C VAL A 15 -6.38 -2.00 1.33
N ALA A 16 -5.38 -1.53 0.59
CA ALA A 16 -3.99 -1.52 1.05
C ALA A 16 -3.79 -0.60 2.25
N LEU A 17 -4.49 0.55 2.30
CA LEU A 17 -4.47 1.43 3.47
C LEU A 17 -5.17 0.81 4.67
N GLU A 18 -6.30 0.14 4.47
CA GLU A 18 -6.96 -0.59 5.54
C GLU A 18 -6.06 -1.69 6.12
N ALA A 19 -5.37 -2.45 5.26
CA ALA A 19 -4.41 -3.45 5.69
C ALA A 19 -3.24 -2.85 6.50
N CYS A 20 -2.81 -1.62 6.17
CA CYS A 20 -1.82 -0.87 6.96
C CYS A 20 -2.32 -0.57 8.38
N LEU A 21 -3.59 -0.24 8.55
CA LEU A 21 -4.17 0.03 9.87
C LEU A 21 -4.13 -1.20 10.78
N TYR A 22 -4.26 -2.39 10.20
CA TYR A 22 -4.12 -3.66 10.89
C TYR A 22 -2.69 -4.20 10.94
N GLN A 23 -1.74 -3.50 10.29
CA GLN A 23 -0.34 -3.90 10.17
C GLN A 23 -0.18 -5.33 9.60
N THR A 24 -1.07 -5.73 8.71
CA THR A 24 -1.03 -7.03 8.06
C THR A 24 -0.05 -6.99 6.89
N PRO A 25 0.96 -7.87 6.86
CA PRO A 25 1.90 -7.96 5.75
C PRO A 25 1.19 -8.17 4.43
N MET A 26 1.62 -7.47 3.38
CA MET A 26 0.95 -7.53 2.10
C MET A 26 1.91 -7.45 0.93
N LEU A 27 1.45 -7.97 -0.19
CA LEU A 27 2.04 -7.87 -1.52
C LEU A 27 1.04 -7.18 -2.44
N ILE A 28 1.49 -6.19 -3.18
CA ILE A 28 0.68 -5.58 -4.25
C ILE A 28 1.03 -6.24 -5.58
N ALA A 29 0.02 -6.86 -6.20
CA ALA A 29 0.14 -7.45 -7.52
C ALA A 29 -0.91 -6.83 -8.44
N TYR A 30 -0.49 -6.08 -9.45
CA TYR A 30 -1.40 -5.38 -10.34
C TYR A 30 -1.03 -5.58 -11.81
N ARG A 31 -2.01 -6.02 -12.57
CA ARG A 31 -1.94 -6.10 -14.03
C ARG A 31 -3.13 -5.37 -14.62
N GLY A 32 -2.90 -4.16 -15.11
CA GLY A 32 -3.93 -3.33 -15.71
C GLY A 32 -3.99 -3.43 -17.23
N PRO A 33 -5.02 -2.83 -17.86
CA PRO A 33 -5.10 -2.70 -19.31
C PRO A 33 -3.86 -2.02 -19.86
N TRP A 34 -3.46 -2.39 -21.06
CA TRP A 34 -2.28 -1.88 -21.76
C TRP A 34 -2.23 -0.32 -21.81
N LEU A 35 -3.38 0.34 -21.93
CA LEU A 35 -3.45 1.80 -21.95
C LEU A 35 -2.84 2.44 -20.67
N PHE A 36 -3.05 1.83 -19.51
CA PHE A 36 -2.43 2.28 -18.25
C PHE A 36 -0.92 2.04 -18.21
N TYR A 37 -0.44 1.03 -18.92
CA TYR A 37 1.01 0.80 -19.04
C TYR A 37 1.69 1.93 -19.84
N PHE A 38 1.05 2.41 -20.92
CA PHE A 38 1.54 3.58 -21.68
C PHE A 38 1.54 4.84 -20.82
N ILE A 39 0.47 5.08 -20.08
CA ILE A 39 0.40 6.21 -19.14
C ILE A 39 1.50 6.10 -18.09
N TYR A 40 1.72 4.90 -17.56
CA TYR A 40 2.81 4.62 -16.62
C TYR A 40 4.20 4.90 -17.22
N LEU A 41 4.43 4.54 -18.48
CA LEU A 41 5.69 4.82 -19.18
C LEU A 41 5.91 6.32 -19.40
N ILE A 42 4.85 7.07 -19.68
CA ILE A 42 4.91 8.52 -19.87
C ILE A 42 5.12 9.24 -18.54
N VAL A 43 4.48 8.76 -17.47
CA VAL A 43 4.59 9.32 -16.11
C VAL A 43 5.68 8.60 -15.29
N ARG A 44 6.77 8.22 -15.91
CA ARG A 44 7.91 7.47 -15.33
C ARG A 44 8.54 8.10 -14.07
N CYS A 45 8.01 9.22 -13.62
CA CYS A 45 8.35 9.85 -12.34
C CYS A 45 7.75 9.15 -11.12
N ILE A 46 6.74 8.28 -11.30
CA ILE A 46 6.12 7.56 -10.19
C ILE A 46 6.86 6.25 -9.97
N LYS A 47 7.80 6.27 -9.05
CA LYS A 47 8.57 5.08 -8.66
C LYS A 47 7.77 4.10 -7.81
N ARG A 48 6.58 4.48 -7.35
CA ARG A 48 5.74 3.73 -6.41
C ARG A 48 4.29 3.82 -6.83
N VAL A 49 3.58 2.72 -6.79
CA VAL A 49 2.19 2.62 -7.26
C VAL A 49 1.21 2.46 -6.11
N SER A 50 1.60 1.71 -5.07
CA SER A 50 0.73 1.50 -3.92
C SER A 50 0.70 2.72 -2.99
N LEU A 51 -0.47 3.01 -2.44
CA LEU A 51 -0.66 4.11 -1.51
C LEU A 51 0.24 4.03 -0.27
N PRO A 52 0.44 2.86 0.37
CA PRO A 52 1.38 2.75 1.48
C PRO A 52 2.80 3.22 1.13
N ASN A 53 3.30 2.82 -0.03
CA ASN A 53 4.64 3.21 -0.48
C ASN A 53 4.73 4.70 -0.83
N ILE A 54 3.68 5.26 -1.39
CA ILE A 54 3.59 6.70 -1.70
C ILE A 54 3.58 7.52 -0.41
N ILE A 55 2.75 7.14 0.56
CA ILE A 55 2.62 7.85 1.85
C ILE A 55 3.93 7.76 2.65
N ALA A 56 4.55 6.59 2.71
CA ALA A 56 5.83 6.38 3.38
C ALA A 56 7.01 7.02 2.66
N ASN A 57 6.85 7.39 1.40
CA ASN A 57 7.92 7.82 0.50
C ASN A 57 9.10 6.83 0.42
N LYS A 58 8.84 5.57 0.64
CA LYS A 58 9.79 4.44 0.52
C LYS A 58 9.07 3.15 0.13
N SER A 59 9.79 2.18 -0.38
CA SER A 59 9.23 0.89 -0.79
C SER A 59 9.15 -0.06 0.42
N ILE A 60 8.07 0.02 1.18
CA ILE A 60 7.80 -0.81 2.35
C ILE A 60 6.99 -2.07 2.00
N VAL A 61 6.17 -1.99 0.97
CA VAL A 61 5.34 -3.08 0.48
C VAL A 61 5.87 -3.51 -0.88
N PRO A 62 6.15 -4.80 -1.10
CA PRO A 62 6.57 -5.29 -2.41
C PRO A 62 5.47 -5.08 -3.45
N GLU A 63 5.85 -4.58 -4.61
CA GLU A 63 4.96 -4.32 -5.74
C GLU A 63 5.40 -5.15 -6.94
N ILE A 64 4.49 -5.96 -7.47
CA ILE A 64 4.67 -6.71 -8.72
C ILE A 64 3.66 -6.19 -9.72
N ILE A 65 4.16 -5.57 -10.80
CA ILE A 65 3.31 -4.79 -11.71
C ILE A 65 3.49 -5.26 -13.15
N GLN A 66 2.39 -5.33 -13.89
CA GLN A 66 2.34 -5.59 -15.32
C GLN A 66 3.02 -6.89 -15.74
N GLY A 67 4.06 -6.82 -16.58
CA GLY A 67 4.77 -7.98 -17.12
C GLY A 67 5.53 -8.81 -16.07
N ASP A 68 5.78 -8.23 -14.89
CA ASP A 68 6.40 -8.94 -13.76
C ASP A 68 5.41 -9.79 -12.97
N VAL A 69 4.11 -9.65 -13.20
CA VAL A 69 3.07 -10.44 -12.54
C VAL A 69 3.11 -11.87 -13.05
N CYS A 70 3.77 -12.73 -12.30
CA CYS A 70 3.84 -14.15 -12.56
C CYS A 70 3.77 -14.95 -11.26
N VAL A 71 3.33 -16.18 -11.34
CA VAL A 71 3.13 -17.06 -10.18
C VAL A 71 4.42 -17.20 -9.36
N GLN A 72 5.56 -17.37 -10.02
CA GLN A 72 6.84 -17.59 -9.36
C GLN A 72 7.26 -16.40 -8.49
N LYS A 73 7.15 -15.17 -9.00
CA LYS A 73 7.48 -13.96 -8.25
C LYS A 73 6.52 -13.71 -7.09
N ILE A 74 5.23 -13.94 -7.32
CA ILE A 74 4.19 -13.81 -6.27
C ILE A 74 4.43 -14.82 -5.17
N SER A 75 4.62 -16.10 -5.51
CA SER A 75 4.90 -17.16 -4.54
C SER A 75 6.14 -16.86 -3.72
N TYR A 76 7.22 -16.49 -4.37
CA TYR A 76 8.48 -16.15 -3.69
C TYR A 76 8.29 -15.00 -2.67
N LYS A 77 7.61 -13.94 -3.05
CA LYS A 77 7.38 -12.79 -2.15
C LYS A 77 6.43 -13.11 -1.01
N ILE A 78 5.42 -13.93 -1.24
CA ILE A 78 4.52 -14.39 -0.18
C ILE A 78 5.25 -15.33 0.78
N GLU A 79 6.10 -16.22 0.28
CA GLU A 79 6.93 -17.07 1.14
C GLU A 79 7.86 -16.25 2.04
N GLU A 80 8.50 -15.21 1.52
CA GLU A 80 9.29 -14.28 2.34
C GLU A 80 8.44 -13.63 3.44
N LEU A 81 7.25 -13.15 3.11
CA LEU A 81 6.35 -12.51 4.08
C LEU A 81 5.82 -13.48 5.14
N LEU A 82 5.66 -14.76 4.82
CA LEU A 82 5.13 -15.76 5.74
C LEU A 82 6.21 -16.41 6.60
N PHE A 83 7.38 -16.69 6.05
CA PHE A 83 8.38 -17.58 6.67
C PHE A 83 9.68 -16.89 7.05
N ASP A 84 10.05 -15.77 6.42
CA ASP A 84 11.19 -14.98 6.86
C ASP A 84 10.79 -14.06 8.01
N LYS A 85 11.12 -14.45 9.22
CA LYS A 85 10.77 -13.72 10.44
C LYS A 85 11.34 -12.30 10.47
N ASN A 86 12.54 -12.10 9.98
CA ASN A 86 13.19 -10.78 9.96
C ASN A 86 12.53 -9.86 8.93
N TYR A 87 12.29 -10.35 7.73
CA TYR A 87 11.60 -9.62 6.68
C TYR A 87 10.16 -9.25 7.09
N ARG A 88 9.43 -10.21 7.67
CA ARG A 88 8.09 -10.00 8.19
C ARG A 88 8.06 -8.96 9.30
N ALA A 89 8.95 -9.04 10.29
CA ALA A 89 9.01 -8.09 11.39
C ALA A 89 9.32 -6.67 10.91
N LYS A 90 10.25 -6.52 9.97
CA LYS A 90 10.57 -5.25 9.32
C LYS A 90 9.34 -4.69 8.60
N ASN A 91 8.65 -5.50 7.81
CA ASN A 91 7.46 -5.08 7.09
C ASN A 91 6.35 -4.61 8.03
N ILE A 92 6.07 -5.34 9.10
CA ILE A 92 5.08 -4.95 10.12
C ILE A 92 5.46 -3.63 10.78
N ALA A 93 6.71 -3.41 11.12
CA ALA A 93 7.19 -2.15 11.71
C ALA A 93 7.02 -0.97 10.75
N GLU A 94 7.34 -1.14 9.48
CA GLU A 94 7.18 -0.12 8.44
C GLU A 94 5.71 0.19 8.15
N LEU A 95 4.82 -0.81 8.19
CA LEU A 95 3.38 -0.60 8.12
C LEU A 95 2.87 0.18 9.33
N GLY A 96 3.45 -0.03 10.51
CA GLY A 96 3.17 0.76 11.71
C GLY A 96 3.54 2.24 11.56
N GLU A 97 4.62 2.56 10.85
CA GLU A 97 4.98 3.95 10.53
C GLU A 97 3.89 4.62 9.65
N VAL A 98 3.40 3.93 8.63
CA VAL A 98 2.29 4.43 7.78
C VAL A 98 1.02 4.61 8.60
N LYS A 99 0.70 3.67 9.47
CA LYS A 99 -0.44 3.78 10.39
C LYS A 99 -0.34 5.02 11.26
N SER A 100 0.82 5.33 11.83
CA SER A 100 1.05 6.55 12.60
C SER A 100 0.84 7.80 11.77
N LEU A 101 1.38 7.85 10.55
CA LEU A 101 1.19 8.98 9.63
C LEU A 101 -0.28 9.20 9.26
N LEU A 102 -1.05 8.14 9.10
CA LEU A 102 -2.48 8.22 8.83
C LEU A 102 -3.28 8.67 10.05
N SER A 103 -2.87 8.28 11.26
CA SER A 103 -3.52 8.65 12.51
C SER A 103 -3.27 10.11 12.88
N ASP A 104 -2.06 10.61 12.67
CA ASP A 104 -1.68 12.01 12.94
C ASP A 104 -2.39 12.98 12.01
N LYS A 105 -2.68 12.56 10.79
CA LYS A 105 -3.53 13.27 9.85
C LYS A 105 -4.98 12.82 10.01
N VAL A 106 -5.56 13.00 11.20
CA VAL A 106 -6.99 12.71 11.39
C VAL A 106 -7.80 13.67 10.55
N SER A 107 -8.04 13.25 9.33
CA SER A 107 -8.80 13.95 8.32
C SER A 107 -10.22 14.33 8.74
N SER A 108 -10.79 13.71 9.75
CA SER A 108 -12.12 14.04 10.25
C SER A 108 -12.18 15.43 10.90
N LYS A 109 -11.17 15.84 11.69
CA LYS A 109 -11.10 17.19 12.26
C LYS A 109 -10.76 18.24 11.21
N GLU A 110 -9.81 17.95 10.33
CA GLU A 110 -9.46 18.86 9.25
C GLU A 110 -10.59 18.99 8.22
N ALA A 111 -11.23 17.89 7.83
CA ALA A 111 -12.40 17.94 6.96
C ALA A 111 -13.57 18.68 7.60
N ALA A 112 -13.84 18.47 8.88
CA ALA A 112 -14.86 19.23 9.60
C ALA A 112 -14.51 20.72 9.65
N ASN A 113 -13.28 21.10 9.90
CA ASN A 113 -12.82 22.49 9.90
C ASN A 113 -12.98 23.12 8.51
N VAL A 114 -12.56 22.45 7.44
CA VAL A 114 -12.71 22.93 6.06
C VAL A 114 -14.19 23.11 5.69
N ILE A 115 -15.06 22.18 6.08
CA ILE A 115 -16.50 22.28 5.83
C ILE A 115 -17.10 23.46 6.60
N VAL A 116 -16.75 23.63 7.88
CA VAL A 116 -17.20 24.73 8.71
C VAL A 116 -16.72 26.07 8.12
N GLU A 117 -15.46 26.17 7.73
CA GLU A 117 -14.89 27.37 7.12
C GLU A 117 -15.56 27.72 5.78
N ALA A 118 -15.87 26.72 4.96
CA ALA A 118 -16.61 26.90 3.70
C ALA A 118 -18.07 27.34 3.90
N LEU A 119 -18.71 26.94 5.01
CA LEU A 119 -20.09 27.30 5.32
C LEU A 119 -20.23 28.70 5.94
N TYR A 120 -19.17 29.24 6.58
CA TYR A 120 -19.17 30.55 7.23
C TYR A 120 -18.48 31.66 6.43
N ASN A 121 -17.87 31.33 5.30
CA ASN A 121 -17.36 32.29 4.32
C ASN A 121 -18.29 32.39 3.11
#